data_28f1b19f3754279a7bf1b6a2420c4ed6
#
_entry.id   28f1b19f3754279a7bf1b6a2420c4ed6
#
_cell.length_a   1.000
_cell.length_b   1.000
_cell.length_c   1.000
_cell.angle_alpha   90.00
_cell.angle_beta   90.00
_cell.angle_gamma   90.00
#
_symmetry.space_group_name_H-M   'P 1'
#
loop_
_entity.id
_entity.type
_entity.pdbx_description
1 polymer ?
#
loop_
_entity_poly.entity_id
_entity_poly.type
_entity_poly.pdbx_seq_one_letter_code
_entity_poly.pdbx_strand_id
1 'polypeptide(L)'
;MTQEALGMVETRGLTAAIEAADQMCKAANVALVGTEKIGSGLVTVMVRGDVGAVKSAVESGSAAASRLGELVATHVIRDLIQMLRKSFQSSDSGFERNRN
;
A
#
# COMPACT_ATOMS: atom_id res chain seq x y z
N MET A 1 -21.48 -1.93 -6.15
CA MET A 1 -20.36 -2.80 -5.77
C MET A 1 -19.10 -1.97 -5.63
N THR A 2 -18.44 -2.07 -4.48
CA THR A 2 -17.23 -1.30 -4.23
C THR A 2 -16.02 -2.01 -4.81
N GLN A 3 -15.12 -1.24 -5.40
CA GLN A 3 -13.82 -1.75 -5.83
C GLN A 3 -12.87 -1.73 -4.64
N GLU A 4 -12.24 -2.84 -4.39
CA GLU A 4 -11.22 -2.92 -3.36
C GLU A 4 -9.89 -2.47 -3.92
N ALA A 5 -9.17 -1.70 -3.12
CA ALA A 5 -7.87 -1.17 -3.48
C ALA A 5 -6.87 -1.40 -2.35
N LEU A 6 -5.61 -1.37 -2.71
CA LEU A 6 -4.50 -1.42 -1.76
C LEU A 6 -3.79 -0.06 -1.82
N GLY A 7 -3.57 0.53 -0.65
CA GLY A 7 -2.81 1.77 -0.54
C GLY A 7 -1.52 1.54 0.22
N MET A 8 -0.47 2.21 -0.20
CA MET A 8 0.84 2.07 0.45
C MET A 8 1.49 3.43 0.64
N VAL A 9 2.09 3.61 1.81
CA VAL A 9 2.91 4.77 2.10
C VAL A 9 4.27 4.27 2.55
N GLU A 10 5.32 4.64 1.83
CA GLU A 10 6.69 4.30 2.17
C GLU A 10 7.35 5.46 2.90
N THR A 11 7.95 5.17 4.03
CA THR A 11 8.62 6.17 4.86
C THR A 11 10.04 5.75 5.15
N ARG A 12 10.84 6.72 5.53
CA ARG A 12 12.16 6.49 6.09
C ARG A 12 12.01 6.42 7.61
N GLY A 13 12.22 5.21 8.15
CA GLY A 13 12.13 4.98 9.58
C GLY A 13 10.73 4.62 10.08
N LEU A 14 10.72 3.98 11.25
CA LEU A 14 9.49 3.42 11.84
C LEU A 14 8.59 4.50 12.42
N THR A 15 9.15 5.57 12.98
CA THR A 15 8.36 6.63 13.60
C THR A 15 7.40 7.27 12.60
N ALA A 16 7.89 7.60 11.41
CA ALA A 16 7.05 8.17 10.37
C ALA A 16 6.02 7.16 9.86
N ALA A 17 6.38 5.88 9.81
CA ALA A 17 5.46 4.81 9.41
C ALA A 17 4.29 4.67 10.40
N ILE A 18 4.58 4.70 11.69
CA ILE A 18 3.56 4.61 12.73
C ILE A 18 2.61 5.81 12.64
N GLU A 19 3.15 7.01 12.49
CA GLU A 19 2.34 8.21 12.35
C GLU A 19 1.48 8.16 11.09
N ALA A 20 2.05 7.72 9.98
CA ALA A 20 1.31 7.57 8.73
C ALA A 20 0.16 6.57 8.90
N ALA A 21 0.44 5.41 9.51
CA ALA A 21 -0.57 4.38 9.74
C ALA A 21 -1.73 4.91 10.58
N ASP A 22 -1.41 5.65 11.65
CA ASP A 22 -2.42 6.24 12.52
C ASP A 22 -3.32 7.20 11.76
N GLN A 23 -2.73 8.11 10.99
CA GLN A 23 -3.49 9.09 10.23
C GLN A 23 -4.32 8.43 9.13
N MET A 24 -3.80 7.41 8.48
CA MET A 24 -4.53 6.68 7.44
C MET A 24 -5.79 6.04 8.00
N CYS A 25 -5.67 5.38 9.13
CA CYS A 25 -6.81 4.70 9.75
C CYS A 25 -7.83 5.66 10.35
N LYS A 26 -7.39 6.85 10.76
CA LYS A 26 -8.29 7.89 11.28
C LYS A 26 -9.03 8.62 10.17
N ALA A 27 -8.39 8.79 9.02
CA ALA A 27 -8.93 9.63 7.95
C ALA A 27 -10.03 8.95 7.14
N ALA A 28 -10.02 7.62 7.07
CA ALA A 28 -10.93 6.89 6.19
C ALA A 28 -11.21 5.49 6.72
N ASN A 29 -12.29 4.89 6.22
CA ASN A 29 -12.66 3.54 6.60
C ASN A 29 -11.82 2.54 5.81
N VAL A 30 -10.62 2.30 6.28
CA VAL A 30 -9.67 1.35 5.68
C VAL A 30 -9.19 0.38 6.76
N ALA A 31 -8.76 -0.79 6.33
CA ALA A 31 -8.17 -1.79 7.22
C ALA A 31 -6.64 -1.77 7.05
N LEU A 32 -5.93 -1.73 8.16
CA LEU A 32 -4.48 -1.83 8.12
C LEU A 32 -4.09 -3.27 7.79
N VAL A 33 -3.41 -3.45 6.67
CA VAL A 33 -2.92 -4.77 6.25
C VAL A 33 -1.66 -5.11 7.04
N GLY A 34 -0.75 -4.18 7.15
CA GLY A 34 0.47 -4.39 7.90
C GLY A 34 1.50 -3.30 7.65
N THR A 35 2.61 -3.47 8.32
CA THR A 35 3.77 -2.59 8.21
C THR A 35 4.98 -3.48 7.92
N GLU A 36 5.67 -3.23 6.82
CA GLU A 36 6.80 -4.04 6.37
C GLU A 36 8.09 -3.23 6.40
N LYS A 37 9.11 -3.78 7.03
CA LYS A 37 10.45 -3.22 6.96
C LYS A 37 11.12 -3.80 5.73
N ILE A 38 11.48 -2.92 4.79
CA ILE A 38 11.99 -3.36 3.49
C ILE A 38 13.52 -3.44 3.47
N GLY A 39 14.18 -2.80 4.42
CA GLY A 39 15.64 -2.70 4.45
C GLY A 39 16.08 -1.27 4.19
N SER A 40 17.33 -0.95 4.50
CA SER A 40 17.90 0.39 4.34
C SER A 40 17.10 1.48 5.06
N GLY A 41 16.43 1.12 6.17
CA GLY A 41 15.61 2.05 6.93
C GLY A 41 14.26 2.37 6.34
N LEU A 42 13.87 1.72 5.25
CA LEU A 42 12.57 1.95 4.61
C LEU A 42 11.49 1.07 5.24
N VAL A 43 10.33 1.66 5.45
CA VAL A 43 9.16 1.00 6.03
C VAL A 43 7.95 1.31 5.17
N THR A 44 7.19 0.29 4.80
CA THR A 44 5.96 0.43 4.02
C THR A 44 4.76 0.14 4.90
N VAL A 45 3.80 1.07 4.91
CA VAL A 45 2.50 0.88 5.55
C VAL A 45 1.50 0.55 4.46
N MET A 46 0.72 -0.52 4.67
CA MET A 46 -0.27 -0.97 3.70
C MET A 46 -1.66 -0.95 4.32
N VAL A 47 -2.62 -0.38 3.60
CA VAL A 47 -4.04 -0.40 3.97
C VAL A 47 -4.85 -0.89 2.79
N ARG A 48 -6.04 -1.41 3.08
CA ARG A 48 -6.97 -1.85 2.05
C ARG A 48 -8.37 -1.34 2.37
N GLY A 49 -9.19 -1.23 1.33
CA GLY A 49 -10.57 -0.79 1.44
C GLY A 49 -11.10 -0.36 0.11
N ASP A 50 -12.24 0.32 0.14
CA ASP A 50 -12.80 0.94 -1.06
C ASP A 50 -11.83 1.96 -1.64
N VAL A 51 -11.79 2.06 -2.98
CA VAL A 51 -10.77 2.89 -3.66
C VAL A 51 -10.78 4.34 -3.21
N GLY A 52 -11.97 4.93 -2.99
CA GLY A 52 -12.07 6.31 -2.50
C GLY A 52 -11.51 6.47 -1.10
N ALA A 53 -11.83 5.52 -0.22
CA ALA A 53 -11.32 5.52 1.15
C ALA A 53 -9.80 5.34 1.17
N VAL A 54 -9.28 4.44 0.33
CA VAL A 54 -7.84 4.20 0.25
C VAL A 54 -7.10 5.43 -0.24
N LYS A 55 -7.64 6.13 -1.25
CA LYS A 55 -7.04 7.37 -1.74
C LYS A 55 -6.97 8.43 -0.64
N SER A 56 -8.07 8.61 0.11
CA SER A 56 -8.11 9.55 1.24
C SER A 56 -7.10 9.17 2.32
N ALA A 57 -7.03 7.88 2.63
CA ALA A 57 -6.09 7.38 3.64
C ALA A 57 -4.64 7.64 3.21
N VAL A 58 -4.27 7.30 1.98
CA VAL A 58 -2.92 7.50 1.47
C VAL A 58 -2.56 8.99 1.49
N GLU A 59 -3.49 9.86 1.11
CA GLU A 59 -3.26 11.30 1.15
C GLU A 59 -2.96 11.78 2.57
N SER A 60 -3.73 11.34 3.56
CA SER A 60 -3.51 11.69 4.96
C SER A 60 -2.19 11.14 5.50
N GLY A 61 -1.89 9.88 5.19
CA GLY A 61 -0.65 9.25 5.61
C GLY A 61 0.57 9.92 5.00
N SER A 62 0.50 10.25 3.72
CA SER A 62 1.60 10.91 3.03
C SER A 62 1.83 12.32 3.59
N ALA A 63 0.77 13.05 3.92
CA ALA A 63 0.89 14.36 4.54
C ALA A 63 1.59 14.27 5.90
N ALA A 64 1.23 13.28 6.71
CA ALA A 64 1.83 13.05 8.02
C ALA A 64 3.33 12.73 7.90
N ALA A 65 3.70 11.82 7.01
CA ALA A 65 5.09 11.44 6.78
C ALA A 65 5.89 12.62 6.21
N SER A 66 5.27 13.40 5.32
CA SER A 66 5.90 14.56 4.71
C SER A 66 6.22 15.65 5.74
N ARG A 67 5.31 15.85 6.72
CA ARG A 67 5.56 16.80 7.81
C ARG A 67 6.80 16.46 8.64
N LEU A 68 7.11 15.17 8.71
CA LEU A 68 8.30 14.68 9.40
C LEU A 68 9.53 14.66 8.49
N GLY A 69 9.38 15.02 7.22
CA GLY A 69 10.46 14.97 6.25
C GLY A 69 10.87 13.57 5.85
N GLU A 70 9.98 12.58 6.05
CA GLU A 70 10.35 11.18 5.90
C GLU A 70 9.52 10.43 4.85
N LEU A 71 8.75 11.14 4.03
CA LEU A 71 7.99 10.50 2.95
C LEU A 71 8.92 10.11 1.81
N VAL A 72 8.82 8.85 1.39
CA VAL A 72 9.60 8.33 0.27
C VAL A 72 8.74 8.15 -0.97
N ALA A 73 7.60 7.47 -0.84
CA ALA A 73 6.73 7.18 -1.98
C ALA A 73 5.33 6.79 -1.51
N THR A 74 4.36 6.92 -2.41
CA THR A 74 3.01 6.44 -2.18
C THR A 74 2.53 5.66 -3.39
N HIS A 75 1.65 4.69 -3.16
CA HIS A 75 1.06 3.90 -4.23
C HIS A 75 -0.39 3.63 -3.92
N VAL A 76 -1.24 3.64 -4.93
CA VAL A 76 -2.61 3.15 -4.84
C VAL A 76 -2.79 2.15 -5.96
N ILE A 77 -3.12 0.92 -5.60
CA ILE A 77 -3.35 -0.16 -6.56
C ILE A 77 -4.84 -0.42 -6.57
N ARG A 78 -5.49 -0.03 -7.66
CA ARG A 78 -6.92 -0.27 -7.86
C ARG A 78 -7.11 -1.67 -8.40
N ASP A 79 -8.33 -2.16 -8.26
CA ASP A 79 -8.70 -3.48 -8.77
C ASP A 79 -7.74 -4.56 -8.29
N LEU A 80 -7.59 -4.62 -6.96
CA LEU A 80 -6.68 -5.56 -6.34
C LEU A 80 -6.87 -6.99 -6.85
N ILE A 81 -8.13 -7.40 -7.03
CA ILE A 81 -8.43 -8.75 -7.52
C ILE A 81 -7.88 -8.94 -8.93
N GLN A 82 -8.02 -7.95 -9.80
CA GLN A 82 -7.50 -8.01 -11.16
C GLN A 82 -5.98 -8.06 -11.18
N MET A 83 -5.36 -7.27 -10.32
CA MET A 83 -3.90 -7.28 -10.20
C MET A 83 -3.40 -8.66 -9.75
N LEU A 84 -4.04 -9.25 -8.75
CA LEU A 84 -3.68 -10.58 -8.27
C LEU A 84 -3.90 -11.65 -9.34
N ARG A 85 -5.00 -11.52 -10.08
CA ARG A 85 -5.32 -12.44 -11.17
C ARG A 85 -4.28 -12.37 -12.29
N LYS A 86 -3.87 -11.16 -12.67
CA LYS A 86 -2.84 -10.95 -13.68
C LYS A 86 -1.49 -11.52 -13.23
N SER A 87 -1.11 -11.30 -11.99
CA SER A 87 0.13 -11.84 -11.44
C SER A 87 0.14 -13.37 -11.48
N PHE A 88 -0.99 -13.98 -11.13
CA PHE A 88 -1.12 -15.42 -11.15
C PHE A 88 -1.02 -15.98 -12.57
N GLN A 89 -1.68 -15.34 -13.53
CA GLN A 89 -1.62 -15.76 -14.94
C GLN A 89 -0.22 -15.62 -15.52
N SER A 90 0.49 -14.55 -15.17
CA SER A 90 1.88 -14.37 -15.60
C SER A 90 2.78 -15.47 -15.05
N SER A 91 2.60 -15.87 -13.80
CA SER A 91 3.35 -16.97 -13.20
C SER A 91 3.07 -18.28 -13.92
N ASP A 92 1.80 -18.56 -14.20
CA ASP A 92 1.42 -19.76 -14.94
C ASP A 92 2.02 -19.78 -16.34
N SER A 93 1.94 -18.68 -17.06
CA SER A 93 2.51 -18.57 -18.41
C SER A 93 4.02 -18.78 -18.39
N GLY A 94 4.70 -18.20 -17.41
CA GLY A 94 6.13 -18.38 -17.24
C GLY A 94 6.52 -19.81 -16.94
N PHE A 95 5.73 -20.44 -16.08
CA PHE A 95 5.95 -21.83 -15.72
C PHE A 95 5.77 -22.77 -16.93
N GLU A 96 4.74 -22.55 -17.71
CA GLU A 96 4.47 -23.38 -18.88
C GLU A 96 5.56 -23.21 -19.95
N ARG A 97 6.06 -22.01 -20.13
CA ARG A 97 7.15 -21.78 -21.07
C ARG A 97 8.41 -22.49 -20.67
N ASN A 98 8.66 -22.60 -19.38
CA ASN A 98 9.86 -23.27 -18.88
C ASN A 98 9.75 -24.80 -18.98
N ARG A 99 8.58 -25.33 -19.14
CA ARG A 99 8.38 -26.77 -19.28
C ARG A 99 8.80 -27.31 -20.65
N ASN A 100 8.82 -26.45 -21.63
CA ASN A 100 9.21 -26.81 -22.98
C ASN A 100 10.67 -26.49 -23.22
#